data_7d6d4da78018d0bfb6acbf0cfdaf460c
#
_entry.id   7d6d4da78018d0bfb6acbf0cfdaf460c
#
_cell.length_a   1.000
_cell.length_b   1.000
_cell.length_c   1.000
_cell.angle_alpha   90.00
_cell.angle_beta   90.00
_cell.angle_gamma   90.00
#
_symmetry.space_group_name_H-M   'P 1'
#
loop_
_entity.id
_entity.type
_entity.pdbx_description
1 polymer ?
#
loop_
_entity_poly.entity_id
_entity_poly.type
_entity_poly.pdbx_seq_one_letter_code
_entity_poly.pdbx_strand_id
1 'polypeptide(L)'
;MSTAVTPILLFTNWPFYVDKRLFAYLYRIKTDPKYPIVDLEYIKNKANELASENDQFQAYLREMDSNQLDKLVYSLSEDISPKISCTSCGNCCKSLMVNIDEDEANRLSEHLGKTRADFDDAYISKGESGRMVINSIPCHFLVENSCSVYEYRFAGCREFPAFHVPDFNKRLFTTYMHYDRCPIIFNVIETLKEELGFEKSK
;
A
#
# COMPACT_ATOMS: atom_id res chain seq x y z
N MET A 1 -26.51 0.40 -43.93
CA MET A 1 -27.09 1.50 -43.11
C MET A 1 -27.06 1.01 -41.67
N SER A 2 -26.03 1.38 -40.93
CA SER A 2 -25.84 0.97 -39.54
C SER A 2 -25.95 2.25 -38.70
N THR A 3 -27.00 2.32 -37.88
CA THR A 3 -27.28 3.43 -36.97
C THR A 3 -26.49 3.24 -35.67
N ALA A 4 -25.50 4.10 -35.50
CA ALA A 4 -24.81 4.25 -34.22
C ALA A 4 -25.78 4.85 -33.19
N VAL A 5 -26.11 4.10 -32.16
CA VAL A 5 -26.89 4.59 -31.02
C VAL A 5 -25.90 5.18 -30.01
N THR A 6 -25.91 6.50 -29.94
CA THR A 6 -25.24 7.28 -28.90
C THR A 6 -26.09 7.23 -27.64
N PRO A 7 -25.62 6.77 -26.48
CA PRO A 7 -26.38 6.94 -25.24
C PRO A 7 -26.01 8.29 -24.60
N ILE A 8 -26.59 9.37 -25.09
CA ILE A 8 -26.71 10.62 -24.33
C ILE A 8 -28.16 10.68 -23.89
N LEU A 9 -28.38 10.63 -22.59
CA LEU A 9 -29.48 11.18 -21.82
C LEU A 9 -29.85 10.29 -20.66
N LEU A 10 -29.83 10.91 -19.50
CA LEU A 10 -30.69 10.76 -18.31
C LEU A 10 -29.91 10.79 -17.00
N PHE A 11 -29.24 11.90 -16.69
CA PHE A 11 -28.83 12.21 -15.32
C PHE A 11 -29.08 13.69 -14.98
N THR A 12 -30.33 14.14 -15.09
CA THR A 12 -30.71 15.53 -14.77
C THR A 12 -31.47 15.67 -13.43
N ASN A 13 -31.61 14.62 -12.61
CA ASN A 13 -32.30 14.72 -11.33
C ASN A 13 -31.69 13.82 -10.25
N TRP A 14 -30.44 14.12 -9.83
CA TRP A 14 -29.89 13.56 -8.59
C TRP A 14 -29.62 14.71 -7.60
N PRO A 15 -30.24 14.73 -6.40
CA PRO A 15 -30.19 15.86 -5.47
C PRO A 15 -28.92 15.94 -4.63
N PHE A 16 -27.88 15.16 -4.91
CA PHE A 16 -26.59 15.24 -4.23
C PHE A 16 -25.53 15.73 -5.20
N TYR A 17 -24.82 16.77 -4.79
CA TYR A 17 -23.64 17.29 -5.47
C TYR A 17 -22.53 16.22 -5.41
N VAL A 18 -22.57 15.26 -6.33
CA VAL A 18 -21.47 14.32 -6.52
C VAL A 18 -20.35 15.10 -7.17
N ASP A 19 -19.23 15.25 -6.46
CA ASP A 19 -18.04 15.89 -6.99
C ASP A 19 -17.69 15.20 -8.31
N LYS A 20 -17.55 15.97 -9.38
CA LYS A 20 -17.22 15.46 -10.72
C LYS A 20 -15.93 14.65 -10.71
N ARG A 21 -15.02 14.92 -9.77
CA ARG A 21 -13.75 14.23 -9.55
C ARG A 21 -13.97 12.83 -8.96
N LEU A 22 -14.81 12.72 -7.93
CA LEU A 22 -15.20 11.43 -7.36
C LEU A 22 -15.90 10.54 -8.41
N PHE A 23 -16.73 11.14 -9.27
CA PHE A 23 -17.36 10.41 -10.37
C PHE A 23 -16.35 9.93 -11.41
N ALA A 24 -15.38 10.76 -11.79
CA ALA A 24 -14.32 10.39 -12.72
C ALA A 24 -13.43 9.28 -12.15
N TYR A 25 -13.11 9.34 -10.86
CA TYR A 25 -12.37 8.32 -10.13
C TYR A 25 -13.13 6.99 -10.09
N LEU A 26 -14.38 6.99 -9.65
CA LEU A 26 -15.23 5.80 -9.60
C LEU A 26 -15.46 5.18 -10.99
N TYR A 27 -15.55 6.03 -12.02
CA TYR A 27 -15.66 5.59 -13.40
C TYR A 27 -14.37 4.89 -13.86
N ARG A 28 -13.20 5.48 -13.59
CA ARG A 28 -11.88 4.93 -13.94
C ARG A 28 -11.64 3.58 -13.24
N ILE A 29 -11.90 3.49 -11.93
CA ILE A 29 -11.77 2.22 -11.18
C ILE A 29 -12.64 1.11 -11.80
N LYS A 30 -13.80 1.46 -12.33
CA LYS A 30 -14.75 0.51 -12.91
C LYS A 30 -14.47 0.17 -14.36
N THR A 31 -13.78 1.02 -15.10
CA THR A 31 -13.69 0.93 -16.56
C THR A 31 -12.29 0.76 -17.11
N ASP A 32 -11.23 1.08 -16.35
CA ASP A 32 -9.86 0.82 -16.78
C ASP A 32 -9.47 -0.62 -16.44
N PRO A 33 -9.29 -1.51 -17.46
CA PRO A 33 -8.94 -2.90 -17.23
C PRO A 33 -7.53 -3.09 -16.62
N LYS A 34 -6.71 -2.03 -16.60
CA LYS A 34 -5.37 -2.05 -16.01
C LYS A 34 -5.32 -1.57 -14.56
N TYR A 35 -6.45 -1.10 -14.02
CA TYR A 35 -6.50 -0.61 -12.64
C TYR A 35 -6.94 -1.72 -11.66
N PRO A 36 -6.30 -1.92 -10.49
CA PRO A 36 -5.08 -1.23 -10.06
C PRO A 36 -3.83 -1.72 -10.79
N ILE A 37 -2.82 -0.84 -10.88
CA ILE A 37 -1.53 -1.16 -11.48
C ILE A 37 -0.76 -2.07 -10.52
N VAL A 38 -0.38 -3.26 -10.99
CA VAL A 38 0.33 -4.28 -10.20
C VAL A 38 1.70 -4.66 -10.79
N ASP A 39 2.02 -4.17 -11.97
CA ASP A 39 3.30 -4.39 -12.63
C ASP A 39 4.43 -3.65 -11.88
N LEU A 40 5.28 -4.41 -11.22
CA LEU A 40 6.35 -3.87 -10.37
C LEU A 40 7.44 -3.13 -11.16
N GLU A 41 7.71 -3.54 -12.40
CA GLU A 41 8.68 -2.85 -13.24
C GLU A 41 8.12 -1.49 -13.70
N TYR A 42 6.87 -1.47 -14.13
CA TYR A 42 6.17 -0.23 -14.44
C TYR A 42 6.15 0.73 -13.24
N ILE A 43 5.78 0.23 -12.05
CA ILE A 43 5.74 1.03 -10.82
C ILE A 43 7.10 1.64 -10.51
N LYS A 44 8.17 0.84 -10.58
CA LYS A 44 9.54 1.30 -10.32
C LYS A 44 9.99 2.38 -11.32
N ASN A 45 9.72 2.18 -12.60
CA ASN A 45 10.06 3.16 -13.65
C ASN A 45 9.28 4.45 -13.44
N LYS A 46 7.99 4.33 -13.15
CA LYS A 46 7.11 5.47 -12.88
C LYS A 46 7.52 6.24 -11.62
N ALA A 47 7.94 5.55 -10.57
CA ALA A 47 8.45 6.17 -9.35
C ALA A 47 9.67 7.07 -9.63
N ASN A 48 10.59 6.62 -10.49
CA ASN A 48 11.74 7.42 -10.90
C ASN A 48 11.34 8.65 -11.74
N GLU A 49 10.40 8.49 -12.68
CA GLU A 49 9.89 9.60 -13.49
C GLU A 49 9.20 10.68 -12.64
N LEU A 50 8.46 10.24 -11.63
CA LEU A 50 7.64 11.10 -10.77
C LEU A 50 8.37 11.58 -9.51
N ALA A 51 9.66 11.32 -9.33
CA ALA A 51 10.39 11.63 -8.10
C ALA A 51 10.23 13.10 -7.67
N SER A 52 10.51 14.05 -8.58
CA SER A 52 10.36 15.49 -8.30
C SER A 52 8.91 15.92 -8.00
N GLU A 53 7.94 15.28 -8.66
CA GLU A 53 6.51 15.54 -8.39
C GLU A 53 6.12 15.00 -7.02
N ASN A 54 6.61 13.81 -6.67
CA ASN A 54 6.39 13.19 -5.37
C ASN A 54 6.97 14.02 -4.22
N ASP A 55 8.15 14.65 -4.41
CA ASP A 55 8.71 15.56 -3.41
C ASP A 55 7.82 16.79 -3.18
N GLN A 56 7.31 17.39 -4.26
CA GLN A 56 6.37 18.51 -4.18
C GLN A 56 5.04 18.08 -3.54
N PHE A 57 4.54 16.90 -3.89
CA PHE A 57 3.31 16.38 -3.32
C PHE A 57 3.44 16.05 -1.84
N GLN A 58 4.56 15.49 -1.40
CA GLN A 58 4.86 15.31 0.03
C GLN A 58 4.85 16.65 0.78
N ALA A 59 5.46 17.71 0.21
CA ALA A 59 5.43 19.04 0.81
C ALA A 59 3.99 19.57 0.94
N TYR A 60 3.19 19.42 -0.10
CA TYR A 60 1.77 19.79 -0.10
C TYR A 60 0.98 19.03 0.98
N LEU A 61 1.16 17.70 1.09
CA LEU A 61 0.46 16.89 2.08
C LEU A 61 0.81 17.22 3.53
N ARG A 62 2.04 17.70 3.80
CA ARG A 62 2.45 18.10 5.16
C ARG A 62 1.64 19.28 5.71
N GLU A 63 1.16 20.16 4.82
CA GLU A 63 0.39 21.35 5.19
C GLU A 63 -1.12 21.06 5.32
N MET A 64 -1.57 19.87 4.95
CA MET A 64 -2.98 19.51 5.03
C MET A 64 -3.42 19.19 6.47
N ASP A 65 -4.70 19.40 6.74
CA ASP A 65 -5.32 18.92 7.98
C ASP A 65 -5.23 17.39 8.08
N SER A 66 -4.63 16.91 9.18
CA SER A 66 -4.34 15.49 9.37
C SER A 66 -5.62 14.63 9.34
N ASN A 67 -6.70 15.08 10.01
CA ASN A 67 -7.92 14.29 10.10
C ASN A 67 -8.65 14.15 8.75
N GLN A 68 -8.62 15.20 7.93
CA GLN A 68 -9.21 15.15 6.59
C GLN A 68 -8.39 14.24 5.67
N LEU A 69 -7.07 14.37 5.72
CA LEU A 69 -6.16 13.55 4.93
C LEU A 69 -6.25 12.07 5.32
N ASP A 70 -6.25 11.76 6.62
CA ASP A 70 -6.38 10.38 7.12
C ASP A 70 -7.66 9.70 6.64
N LYS A 71 -8.79 10.40 6.68
CA LYS A 71 -10.08 9.87 6.17
C LYS A 71 -10.02 9.57 4.68
N LEU A 72 -9.43 10.46 3.90
CA LEU A 72 -9.32 10.30 2.45
C LEU A 72 -8.40 9.12 2.11
N VAL A 73 -7.21 9.08 2.69
CA VAL A 73 -6.23 8.00 2.48
C VAL A 73 -6.78 6.65 2.91
N TYR A 74 -7.47 6.60 4.06
CA TYR A 74 -8.11 5.38 4.54
C TYR A 74 -9.19 4.89 3.55
N SER A 75 -10.06 5.78 3.09
CA SER A 75 -11.10 5.46 2.11
C SER A 75 -10.51 4.91 0.81
N LEU A 76 -9.46 5.54 0.28
CA LEU A 76 -8.77 5.06 -0.92
C LEU A 76 -8.13 3.69 -0.71
N SER A 77 -7.53 3.48 0.46
CA SER A 77 -6.93 2.19 0.81
C SER A 77 -7.95 1.07 0.88
N GLU A 78 -9.13 1.31 1.48
CA GLU A 78 -10.22 0.33 1.56
C GLU A 78 -10.76 -0.06 0.17
N ASP A 79 -10.76 0.89 -0.77
CA ASP A 79 -11.19 0.64 -2.14
C ASP A 79 -10.15 -0.11 -2.99
N ILE A 80 -8.87 0.17 -2.77
CA ILE A 80 -7.75 -0.32 -3.61
C ILE A 80 -7.19 -1.64 -3.10
N SER A 81 -6.93 -1.75 -1.79
CA SER A 81 -6.22 -2.90 -1.22
C SER A 81 -6.88 -4.25 -1.52
N PRO A 82 -8.22 -4.40 -1.46
CA PRO A 82 -8.86 -5.69 -1.75
C PRO A 82 -8.68 -6.18 -3.19
N LYS A 83 -8.30 -5.29 -4.11
CA LYS A 83 -8.09 -5.62 -5.53
C LYS A 83 -6.67 -6.09 -5.82
N ILE A 84 -5.77 -6.02 -4.84
CA ILE A 84 -4.35 -6.36 -4.98
C ILE A 84 -4.00 -7.53 -4.07
N SER A 85 -3.62 -8.66 -4.66
CA SER A 85 -3.23 -9.85 -3.91
C SER A 85 -1.78 -9.74 -3.41
N CYS A 86 -1.59 -9.52 -2.11
CA CYS A 86 -0.27 -9.52 -1.49
C CYS A 86 0.41 -10.88 -1.60
N THR A 87 -0.34 -11.98 -1.52
CA THR A 87 0.17 -13.35 -1.64
C THR A 87 0.64 -13.70 -3.05
N SER A 88 0.12 -13.03 -4.07
CA SER A 88 0.62 -13.16 -5.45
C SER A 88 1.80 -12.24 -5.74
N CYS A 89 1.91 -11.12 -5.02
CA CYS A 89 2.97 -10.13 -5.21
C CYS A 89 4.28 -10.53 -4.49
N GLY A 90 4.22 -10.78 -3.19
CA GLY A 90 5.36 -11.17 -2.34
C GLY A 90 6.53 -10.16 -2.30
N ASN A 91 6.39 -8.96 -2.89
CA ASN A 91 7.53 -8.06 -3.07
C ASN A 91 8.05 -7.47 -1.75
N CYS A 92 7.18 -7.19 -0.79
CA CYS A 92 7.60 -6.78 0.56
C CYS A 92 8.43 -7.87 1.26
N CYS A 93 8.06 -9.15 1.11
CA CYS A 93 8.81 -10.28 1.64
C CYS A 93 10.21 -10.44 1.00
N LYS A 94 10.43 -9.89 -0.19
CA LYS A 94 11.70 -9.90 -0.91
C LYS A 94 12.61 -8.73 -0.56
N SER A 95 12.08 -7.69 0.11
CA SER A 95 12.79 -6.41 0.18
C SER A 95 12.72 -5.70 1.54
N LEU A 96 11.91 -6.16 2.49
CA LEU A 96 11.71 -5.50 3.77
C LEU A 96 12.15 -6.36 4.95
N MET A 97 12.88 -5.76 5.87
CA MET A 97 13.05 -6.30 7.21
C MET A 97 11.81 -6.02 8.05
N VAL A 98 11.37 -7.02 8.81
CA VAL A 98 10.20 -6.93 9.67
C VAL A 98 10.64 -6.98 11.13
N ASN A 99 10.18 -6.01 11.92
CA ASN A 99 10.30 -6.06 13.37
C ASN A 99 9.38 -7.14 13.94
N ILE A 100 9.82 -7.77 15.01
CA ILE A 100 9.13 -8.87 15.67
C ILE A 100 9.11 -8.55 17.16
N ASP A 101 7.96 -8.76 17.80
CA ASP A 101 7.89 -8.73 19.27
C ASP A 101 8.05 -10.12 19.90
N GLU A 102 8.17 -10.17 21.23
CA GLU A 102 8.36 -11.42 21.97
C GLU A 102 7.18 -12.37 21.82
N ASP A 103 5.96 -11.88 21.84
CA ASP A 103 4.74 -12.69 21.73
C ASP A 103 4.59 -13.28 20.33
N GLU A 104 4.94 -12.51 19.31
CA GLU A 104 4.95 -12.98 17.93
C GLU A 104 5.97 -14.08 17.70
N ALA A 105 7.18 -13.91 18.25
CA ALA A 105 8.23 -14.92 18.17
C ALA A 105 7.84 -16.21 18.90
N ASN A 106 7.24 -16.11 20.09
CA ASN A 106 6.71 -17.27 20.83
C ASN A 106 5.64 -17.99 20.04
N ARG A 107 4.61 -17.27 19.56
CA ARG A 107 3.50 -17.83 18.80
C ARG A 107 3.96 -18.54 17.52
N LEU A 108 4.91 -17.95 16.80
CA LEU A 108 5.40 -18.55 15.56
C LEU A 108 6.34 -19.74 15.84
N SER A 109 7.17 -19.68 16.88
CA SER A 109 8.01 -20.83 17.27
C SER A 109 7.17 -22.05 17.64
N GLU A 110 6.10 -21.87 18.41
CA GLU A 110 5.14 -22.93 18.75
C GLU A 110 4.47 -23.52 17.50
N HIS A 111 3.99 -22.66 16.58
CA HIS A 111 3.40 -23.09 15.32
C HIS A 111 4.35 -23.95 14.47
N LEU A 112 5.63 -23.60 14.48
CA LEU A 112 6.69 -24.33 13.75
C LEU A 112 7.19 -25.57 14.50
N GLY A 113 6.71 -25.85 15.71
CA GLY A 113 7.17 -26.94 16.54
C GLY A 113 8.63 -26.81 16.98
N LYS A 114 9.13 -25.58 17.14
CA LYS A 114 10.49 -25.25 17.54
C LYS A 114 10.51 -24.73 18.97
N THR A 115 11.62 -24.97 19.68
CA THR A 115 11.88 -24.20 20.90
C THR A 115 12.08 -22.73 20.54
N ARG A 116 11.82 -21.82 21.49
CA ARG A 116 12.05 -20.38 21.26
C ARG A 116 13.53 -20.10 20.95
N ALA A 117 14.45 -20.79 21.60
CA ALA A 117 15.89 -20.62 21.35
C ALA A 117 16.27 -21.05 19.93
N ASP A 118 15.80 -22.20 19.46
CA ASP A 118 16.05 -22.67 18.09
C ASP A 118 15.41 -21.76 17.03
N PHE A 119 14.25 -21.19 17.36
CA PHE A 119 13.58 -20.22 16.51
C PHE A 119 14.39 -18.91 16.40
N ASP A 120 14.81 -18.37 17.54
CA ASP A 120 15.61 -17.14 17.57
C ASP A 120 16.92 -17.32 16.79
N ASP A 121 17.63 -18.43 17.02
CA ASP A 121 18.89 -18.71 16.33
C ASP A 121 18.71 -18.82 14.80
N ALA A 122 17.62 -19.46 14.37
CA ALA A 122 17.37 -19.68 12.95
C ALA A 122 16.86 -18.43 12.20
N TYR A 123 16.02 -17.59 12.85
CA TYR A 123 15.21 -16.61 12.13
C TYR A 123 15.33 -15.16 12.62
N ILE A 124 15.95 -14.93 13.79
CA ILE A 124 15.95 -13.63 14.44
C ILE A 124 17.38 -13.05 14.51
N SER A 125 17.47 -11.75 14.24
CA SER A 125 18.60 -10.93 14.68
C SER A 125 18.15 -9.98 15.78
N LYS A 126 18.94 -9.90 16.88
CA LYS A 126 18.72 -8.95 17.96
C LYS A 126 19.74 -7.83 17.87
N GLY A 127 19.25 -6.59 17.77
CA GLY A 127 20.10 -5.41 17.86
C GLY A 127 20.52 -5.11 19.30
N GLU A 128 21.50 -4.23 19.48
CA GLU A 128 21.99 -3.80 20.81
C GLU A 128 20.88 -3.25 21.73
N SER A 129 19.85 -2.63 21.15
CA SER A 129 18.67 -2.14 21.87
C SER A 129 17.66 -3.22 22.26
N GLY A 130 17.95 -4.50 21.97
CA GLY A 130 17.01 -5.62 22.16
C GLY A 130 15.94 -5.74 21.08
N ARG A 131 15.93 -4.87 20.07
CA ARG A 131 14.97 -4.95 18.96
C ARG A 131 15.25 -6.23 18.15
N MET A 132 14.20 -7.01 17.95
CA MET A 132 14.23 -8.21 17.12
C MET A 132 13.73 -7.92 15.71
N VAL A 133 14.41 -8.50 14.73
CA VAL A 133 14.02 -8.43 13.32
C VAL A 133 14.23 -9.81 12.67
N ILE A 134 13.50 -10.09 11.59
CA ILE A 134 13.84 -11.22 10.72
C ILE A 134 15.26 -11.04 10.19
N ASN A 135 16.07 -12.09 10.26
CA ASN A 135 17.51 -12.03 9.95
C ASN A 135 17.86 -12.27 8.47
N SER A 136 16.85 -12.38 7.59
CA SER A 136 17.05 -12.64 6.15
C SER A 136 16.14 -11.83 5.25
N ILE A 137 16.70 -11.38 4.13
CA ILE A 137 16.01 -10.86 2.95
C ILE A 137 16.55 -11.64 1.74
N PRO A 138 15.68 -12.34 1.00
CA PRO A 138 14.23 -12.54 1.19
C PRO A 138 13.87 -13.21 2.51
N CYS A 139 12.65 -12.94 2.98
CA CYS A 139 12.12 -13.53 4.21
C CYS A 139 12.13 -15.06 4.15
N HIS A 140 12.54 -15.74 5.24
CA HIS A 140 12.59 -17.21 5.33
C HIS A 140 11.26 -17.89 5.02
N PHE A 141 10.15 -17.21 5.30
CA PHE A 141 8.79 -17.76 5.13
C PHE A 141 8.21 -17.48 3.75
N LEU A 142 8.99 -16.91 2.84
CA LEU A 142 8.59 -16.70 1.45
C LEU A 142 8.83 -17.97 0.64
N VAL A 143 7.75 -18.60 0.17
CA VAL A 143 7.79 -19.72 -0.76
C VAL A 143 7.18 -19.24 -2.07
N GLU A 144 7.96 -19.20 -3.13
CA GLU A 144 7.60 -18.56 -4.41
C GLU A 144 7.26 -17.07 -4.20
N ASN A 145 5.98 -16.70 -4.19
CA ASN A 145 5.50 -15.33 -3.88
C ASN A 145 4.56 -15.30 -2.67
N SER A 146 4.36 -16.45 -2.00
CA SER A 146 3.41 -16.59 -0.90
C SER A 146 4.12 -16.77 0.44
N CYS A 147 3.49 -16.27 1.51
CA CYS A 147 3.95 -16.49 2.87
C CYS A 147 3.49 -17.87 3.35
N SER A 148 4.44 -18.77 3.69
CA SER A 148 4.15 -20.11 4.21
C SER A 148 3.52 -20.12 5.61
N VAL A 149 3.63 -19.02 6.34
CA VAL A 149 3.06 -18.81 7.68
C VAL A 149 2.05 -17.66 7.70
N TYR A 150 1.23 -17.53 6.64
CA TYR A 150 0.39 -16.36 6.40
C TYR A 150 -0.51 -15.98 7.58
N GLU A 151 -1.14 -16.96 8.24
CA GLU A 151 -2.02 -16.73 9.39
C GLU A 151 -1.24 -16.31 10.66
N TYR A 152 0.06 -16.64 10.72
CA TYR A 152 0.95 -16.33 11.83
C TYR A 152 1.93 -15.20 11.52
N ARG A 153 1.74 -14.52 10.37
CA ARG A 153 2.63 -13.43 9.97
C ARG A 153 2.66 -12.31 11.00
N PHE A 154 3.80 -11.66 11.10
CA PHE A 154 4.05 -10.59 12.06
C PHE A 154 3.11 -9.38 11.86
N ALA A 155 2.88 -8.62 12.93
CA ALA A 155 2.04 -7.42 12.90
C ALA A 155 2.49 -6.44 11.81
N GLY A 156 3.80 -6.20 11.69
CA GLY A 156 4.33 -5.36 10.62
C GLY A 156 3.96 -5.82 9.22
N CYS A 157 3.79 -7.14 8.99
CA CYS A 157 3.31 -7.67 7.72
C CYS A 157 1.79 -7.52 7.55
N ARG A 158 1.03 -7.65 8.64
CA ARG A 158 -0.45 -7.54 8.60
C ARG A 158 -0.90 -6.09 8.42
N GLU A 159 -0.20 -5.19 9.08
CA GLU A 159 -0.54 -3.76 9.09
C GLU A 159 -0.04 -3.01 7.87
N PHE A 160 1.00 -3.54 7.20
CA PHE A 160 1.52 -2.91 5.99
C PHE A 160 0.46 -2.86 4.88
N PRO A 161 0.26 -1.73 4.23
CA PRO A 161 1.05 -0.47 4.25
C PRO A 161 0.62 0.58 5.29
N ALA A 162 -0.16 0.23 6.31
CA ALA A 162 -0.48 1.04 7.48
C ALA A 162 -1.24 2.36 7.19
N PHE A 163 -2.09 2.37 6.19
CA PHE A 163 -2.93 3.53 5.86
C PHE A 163 -4.04 3.81 6.87
N HIS A 164 -4.37 2.84 7.73
CA HIS A 164 -5.33 2.98 8.84
C HIS A 164 -4.74 3.72 10.04
N VAL A 165 -3.43 3.88 10.12
CA VAL A 165 -2.76 4.56 11.22
C VAL A 165 -2.90 6.07 11.06
N PRO A 166 -3.30 6.83 12.11
CA PRO A 166 -3.50 8.27 11.99
C PRO A 166 -2.19 9.04 11.75
N ASP A 167 -2.34 10.33 11.50
CA ASP A 167 -1.25 11.27 11.20
C ASP A 167 -0.46 10.89 9.92
N PHE A 168 -1.15 10.56 8.86
CA PHE A 168 -0.54 10.18 7.58
C PHE A 168 0.47 11.22 7.08
N ASN A 169 0.15 12.52 7.22
CA ASN A 169 1.03 13.62 6.83
C ASN A 169 2.39 13.64 7.57
N LYS A 170 2.47 13.02 8.76
CA LYS A 170 3.72 12.87 9.53
C LYS A 170 4.52 11.62 9.17
N ARG A 171 3.89 10.67 8.44
CA ARG A 171 4.46 9.36 8.07
C ARG A 171 4.83 9.24 6.59
N LEU A 172 4.82 10.33 5.84
CA LEU A 172 5.07 10.37 4.39
C LEU A 172 6.41 9.74 4.03
N PHE A 173 7.48 10.01 4.79
CA PHE A 173 8.79 9.42 4.53
C PHE A 173 8.71 7.89 4.45
N THR A 174 8.11 7.25 5.44
CA THR A 174 7.96 5.78 5.48
C THR A 174 7.10 5.27 4.33
N THR A 175 6.01 5.97 4.00
CA THR A 175 5.14 5.60 2.88
C THR A 175 5.89 5.68 1.55
N TYR A 176 6.59 6.78 1.29
CA TYR A 176 7.31 6.99 0.04
C TYR A 176 8.56 6.11 -0.13
N MET A 177 9.15 5.62 0.98
CA MET A 177 10.19 4.57 0.92
C MET A 177 9.71 3.28 0.23
N HIS A 178 8.40 3.08 0.17
CA HIS A 178 7.80 1.87 -0.40
C HIS A 178 6.95 2.13 -1.65
N TYR A 179 6.94 3.38 -2.12
CA TYR A 179 6.16 3.79 -3.29
C TYR A 179 6.59 3.09 -4.58
N ASP A 180 7.89 2.84 -4.75
CA ASP A 180 8.49 2.19 -5.91
C ASP A 180 8.33 0.66 -5.94
N ARG A 181 7.78 0.07 -4.86
CA ARG A 181 7.78 -1.39 -4.66
C ARG A 181 6.47 -1.98 -4.16
N CYS A 182 5.54 -1.16 -3.70
CA CYS A 182 4.25 -1.62 -3.21
C CYS A 182 3.11 -1.14 -4.12
N PRO A 183 2.44 -2.05 -4.86
CA PRO A 183 1.32 -1.67 -5.71
C PRO A 183 0.19 -0.95 -4.97
N ILE A 184 -0.09 -1.32 -3.71
CA ILE A 184 -1.12 -0.65 -2.92
C ILE A 184 -0.72 0.81 -2.69
N ILE A 185 0.50 1.05 -2.20
CA ILE A 185 0.99 2.41 -1.94
C ILE A 185 1.00 3.24 -3.23
N PHE A 186 1.54 2.68 -4.31
CA PHE A 186 1.58 3.36 -5.60
C PHE A 186 0.19 3.83 -6.04
N ASN A 187 -0.78 2.91 -6.10
CA ASN A 187 -2.13 3.25 -6.55
C ASN A 187 -2.85 4.22 -5.60
N VAL A 188 -2.70 4.08 -4.28
CA VAL A 188 -3.29 5.01 -3.31
C VAL A 188 -2.73 6.41 -3.49
N ILE A 189 -1.40 6.55 -3.63
CA ILE A 189 -0.76 7.87 -3.78
C ILE A 189 -1.14 8.53 -5.11
N GLU A 190 -1.11 7.79 -6.22
CA GLU A 190 -1.48 8.35 -7.53
C GLU A 190 -2.96 8.78 -7.56
N THR A 191 -3.83 7.97 -6.97
CA THR A 191 -5.24 8.35 -6.84
C THR A 191 -5.43 9.55 -5.90
N LEU A 192 -4.67 9.63 -4.82
CA LEU A 192 -4.72 10.77 -3.90
C LEU A 192 -4.33 12.09 -4.59
N LYS A 193 -3.33 12.08 -5.48
CA LYS A 193 -2.99 13.26 -6.30
C LYS A 193 -4.18 13.71 -7.15
N GLU A 194 -4.84 12.76 -7.80
CA GLU A 194 -6.01 13.04 -8.64
C GLU A 194 -7.17 13.61 -7.84
N GLU A 195 -7.50 13.00 -6.69
CA GLU A 195 -8.60 13.44 -5.81
C GLU A 195 -8.37 14.85 -5.26
N LEU A 196 -7.12 15.18 -4.92
CA LEU A 196 -6.75 16.51 -4.44
C LEU A 196 -6.56 17.53 -5.58
N GLY A 197 -6.62 17.09 -6.84
CA GLY A 197 -6.36 17.92 -8.01
C GLY A 197 -4.94 18.51 -7.98
N PHE A 198 -3.98 17.72 -7.49
CA PHE A 198 -2.60 18.17 -7.42
C PHE A 198 -1.95 18.20 -8.80
N GLU A 199 -1.48 19.37 -9.18
CA GLU A 199 -0.71 19.58 -10.40
C GLU A 199 0.71 20.02 -10.03
N LYS A 200 1.70 19.41 -10.68
CA LYS A 200 3.10 19.78 -10.49
C LYS A 200 3.32 21.24 -10.84
N SER A 201 3.94 22.00 -9.93
CA SER A 201 4.42 23.34 -10.22
C SER A 201 5.49 23.31 -11.33
N LYS A 202 5.35 24.21 -12.31
CA LYS A 202 6.30 24.33 -13.42
C LYS A 202 7.63 24.88 -12.96
#